data_a449468c47bbfc9e2072313a18406f8b
#
_entry.id   a449468c47bbfc9e2072313a18406f8b
#
_cell.length_a   1.000
_cell.length_b   1.000
_cell.length_c   1.000
_cell.angle_alpha   90.00
_cell.angle_beta   90.00
_cell.angle_gamma   90.00
#
_symmetry.space_group_name_H-M   'P 1'
#
loop_
_entity.id
_entity.type
_entity.pdbx_description
1 polymer ?
#
loop_
_entity_poly.entity_id
_entity_poly.type
_entity_poly.pdbx_seq_one_letter_code
_entity_poly.pdbx_strand_id
1 'polypeptide(L)'
;MGDILAGLFIIFEGEFRVGDVVNIGGWIGTVLEIGIRTTKIEDGSKNIKIIRNSNVSDVINMTKHTSFASCDMGIEYGESLERVENIFEKEFPNIKNRLPAIMDGPFYKGVVALADNSVNVRIVAQCREQDRVQLERDLNREMKLIFDKYDINIPFPQVVINQPIEFKKATEWEKRRAEKFTDEQKIASKDIGNEDERER
;
A
#
# COMPACT_ATOMS: atom_id res chain seq x y z
N MET A 1 31.48 -21.90 -13.71
CA MET A 1 32.15 -20.57 -13.83
C MET A 1 31.19 -19.41 -13.72
N GLY A 2 29.94 -19.52 -14.17
CA GLY A 2 28.97 -18.42 -14.10
C GLY A 2 28.71 -17.82 -12.71
N ASP A 3 28.64 -18.67 -11.67
CA ASP A 3 28.37 -18.19 -10.30
C ASP A 3 29.47 -17.27 -9.76
N ILE A 4 30.73 -17.54 -10.11
CA ILE A 4 31.89 -16.75 -9.63
C ILE A 4 31.90 -15.38 -10.30
N LEU A 5 31.65 -15.34 -11.62
CA LEU A 5 31.55 -14.10 -12.36
C LEU A 5 30.35 -13.25 -11.88
N ALA A 6 29.18 -13.88 -11.70
CA ALA A 6 28.01 -13.20 -11.18
C ALA A 6 28.24 -12.63 -9.78
N GLY A 7 28.87 -13.39 -8.87
CA GLY A 7 29.23 -12.90 -7.53
C GLY A 7 30.19 -11.70 -7.57
N LEU A 8 31.14 -11.72 -8.49
CA LEU A 8 32.07 -10.62 -8.70
C LEU A 8 31.33 -9.37 -9.19
N PHE A 9 30.43 -9.51 -10.17
CA PHE A 9 29.62 -8.38 -10.67
C PHE A 9 28.70 -7.79 -9.59
N ILE A 10 28.01 -8.63 -8.80
CA ILE A 10 27.18 -8.16 -7.69
C ILE A 10 27.99 -7.25 -6.74
N ILE A 11 29.24 -7.66 -6.42
CA ILE A 11 30.10 -6.89 -5.53
C ILE A 11 30.60 -5.59 -6.22
N PHE A 12 31.00 -5.66 -7.48
CA PHE A 12 31.53 -4.50 -8.21
C PHE A 12 30.47 -3.45 -8.53
N GLU A 13 29.30 -3.88 -8.98
CA GLU A 13 28.20 -2.99 -9.33
C GLU A 13 27.53 -2.42 -8.07
N GLY A 14 27.60 -3.14 -6.95
CA GLY A 14 27.11 -2.68 -5.66
C GLY A 14 25.60 -2.40 -5.64
N GLU A 15 24.83 -3.17 -6.44
CA GLU A 15 23.39 -3.03 -6.50
C GLU A 15 22.72 -3.28 -5.17
N PHE A 16 23.28 -4.21 -4.40
CA PHE A 16 22.92 -4.46 -2.99
C PHE A 16 24.16 -4.89 -2.19
N ARG A 17 24.10 -4.74 -0.88
CA ARG A 17 25.18 -5.01 0.05
C ARG A 17 24.70 -5.86 1.22
N VAL A 18 25.64 -6.42 1.99
CA VAL A 18 25.33 -7.07 3.27
C VAL A 18 24.63 -6.08 4.20
N GLY A 19 23.51 -6.48 4.75
CA GLY A 19 22.63 -5.65 5.57
C GLY A 19 21.45 -5.02 4.82
N ASP A 20 21.46 -5.00 3.49
CA ASP A 20 20.33 -4.52 2.70
C ASP A 20 19.15 -5.51 2.78
N VAL A 21 17.93 -4.97 2.78
CA VAL A 21 16.72 -5.75 2.56
C VAL A 21 16.45 -5.79 1.05
N VAL A 22 16.38 -7.01 0.52
CA VAL A 22 16.18 -7.24 -0.91
C VAL A 22 15.04 -8.22 -1.15
N ASN A 23 14.41 -8.08 -2.32
CA ASN A 23 13.52 -9.10 -2.87
C ASN A 23 14.21 -9.74 -4.07
N ILE A 24 14.50 -11.03 -3.99
CA ILE A 24 15.10 -11.82 -5.07
C ILE A 24 14.20 -13.02 -5.37
N GLY A 25 13.62 -13.03 -6.57
CA GLY A 25 12.72 -14.10 -6.99
C GLY A 25 11.51 -14.29 -6.07
N GLY A 26 10.91 -13.19 -5.59
CA GLY A 26 9.76 -13.19 -4.69
C GLY A 26 10.11 -13.45 -3.21
N TRP A 27 11.38 -13.68 -2.86
CA TRP A 27 11.82 -13.85 -1.48
C TRP A 27 12.38 -12.54 -0.92
N ILE A 28 11.76 -12.05 0.14
CA ILE A 28 12.16 -10.80 0.83
C ILE A 28 12.97 -11.16 2.07
N GLY A 29 14.12 -10.53 2.22
CA GLY A 29 14.96 -10.71 3.39
C GLY A 29 16.20 -9.83 3.41
N THR A 30 16.90 -9.87 4.54
CA THR A 30 18.15 -9.15 4.74
C THR A 30 19.32 -9.96 4.21
N VAL A 31 20.17 -9.34 3.42
CA VAL A 31 21.41 -9.96 2.92
C VAL A 31 22.37 -10.19 4.08
N LEU A 32 22.63 -11.46 4.41
CA LEU A 32 23.60 -11.82 5.45
C LEU A 32 25.02 -11.90 4.92
N GLU A 33 25.18 -12.45 3.72
CA GLU A 33 26.49 -12.73 3.14
C GLU A 33 26.40 -12.76 1.61
N ILE A 34 27.40 -12.17 0.97
CA ILE A 34 27.63 -12.28 -0.47
C ILE A 34 28.93 -13.05 -0.62
N GLY A 35 28.82 -14.36 -0.87
CA GLY A 35 29.96 -15.22 -1.11
C GLY A 35 30.36 -15.29 -2.59
N ILE A 36 31.44 -15.99 -2.89
CA ILE A 36 31.95 -16.15 -4.26
C ILE A 36 30.93 -16.83 -5.19
N ARG A 37 30.15 -17.79 -4.67
CA ARG A 37 29.20 -18.59 -5.46
C ARG A 37 27.76 -18.42 -5.07
N THR A 38 27.50 -17.97 -3.84
CA THR A 38 26.16 -17.93 -3.25
C THR A 38 25.98 -16.67 -2.43
N THR A 39 24.76 -16.13 -2.47
CA THR A 39 24.28 -15.09 -1.60
C THR A 39 23.31 -15.69 -0.59
N LYS A 40 23.41 -15.31 0.68
CA LYS A 40 22.52 -15.73 1.78
C LYS A 40 21.60 -14.59 2.19
N ILE A 41 20.31 -14.87 2.28
CA ILE A 41 19.27 -13.90 2.66
C ILE A 41 18.48 -14.50 3.83
N GLU A 42 18.26 -13.71 4.87
CA GLU A 42 17.46 -14.07 6.05
C GLU A 42 16.11 -13.36 6.01
N ASP A 43 15.01 -14.10 6.14
CA ASP A 43 13.67 -13.52 6.24
C ASP A 43 13.32 -13.08 7.68
N GLY A 44 12.14 -12.45 7.85
CA GLY A 44 11.65 -12.00 9.15
C GLY A 44 11.38 -13.13 10.15
N SER A 45 11.30 -14.39 9.69
CA SER A 45 11.14 -15.61 10.52
C SER A 45 12.46 -16.30 10.82
N LYS A 46 13.60 -15.67 10.47
CA LYS A 46 14.95 -16.20 10.63
C LYS A 46 15.30 -17.41 9.74
N ASN A 47 14.53 -17.62 8.68
CA ASN A 47 14.90 -18.63 7.68
C ASN A 47 15.97 -18.05 6.76
N ILE A 48 16.96 -18.88 6.43
CA ILE A 48 18.05 -18.47 5.54
C ILE A 48 17.86 -19.13 4.16
N LYS A 49 17.67 -18.33 3.14
CA LYS A 49 17.69 -18.77 1.75
C LYS A 49 19.09 -18.60 1.17
N ILE A 50 19.61 -19.68 0.61
CA ILE A 50 20.90 -19.70 -0.06
C ILE A 50 20.63 -19.72 -1.58
N ILE A 51 21.06 -18.68 -2.28
CA ILE A 51 20.84 -18.49 -3.71
C ILE A 51 22.20 -18.57 -4.43
N ARG A 52 22.29 -19.30 -5.54
CA ARG A 52 23.47 -19.21 -6.40
C ARG A 52 23.53 -17.85 -7.06
N ASN A 53 24.70 -17.24 -7.10
CA ASN A 53 24.84 -15.89 -7.68
C ASN A 53 24.38 -15.81 -9.13
N SER A 54 24.56 -16.88 -9.91
CA SER A 54 24.06 -16.96 -11.30
C SER A 54 22.52 -16.96 -11.42
N ASN A 55 21.81 -17.24 -10.33
CA ASN A 55 20.33 -17.23 -10.28
C ASN A 55 19.77 -15.91 -9.72
N VAL A 56 20.64 -14.96 -9.42
CA VAL A 56 20.25 -13.59 -9.04
C VAL A 56 20.06 -12.79 -10.32
N SER A 57 18.85 -12.79 -10.88
CA SER A 57 18.53 -12.07 -12.11
C SER A 57 17.88 -10.72 -11.85
N ASP A 58 16.81 -10.72 -11.04
CA ASP A 58 16.03 -9.52 -10.78
C ASP A 58 16.07 -9.23 -9.29
N VAL A 59 16.60 -8.08 -8.92
CA VAL A 59 16.74 -7.65 -7.52
C VAL A 59 16.00 -6.35 -7.30
N ILE A 60 15.07 -6.37 -6.33
CA ILE A 60 14.50 -5.13 -5.79
C ILE A 60 15.23 -4.83 -4.49
N ASN A 61 16.05 -3.79 -4.47
CA ASN A 61 16.69 -3.31 -3.25
C ASN A 61 15.73 -2.35 -2.52
N MET A 62 15.25 -2.78 -1.36
CA MET A 62 14.25 -2.05 -0.57
C MET A 62 14.89 -1.07 0.42
N THR A 63 16.20 -1.15 0.63
CA THR A 63 16.94 -0.33 1.62
C THR A 63 17.63 0.88 1.00
N LYS A 64 17.83 0.88 -0.33
CA LYS A 64 18.57 1.96 -1.02
C LYS A 64 17.92 3.33 -0.86
N HIS A 65 16.60 3.33 -0.66
CA HIS A 65 15.81 4.51 -0.34
C HIS A 65 14.95 4.26 0.90
N THR A 66 14.25 5.29 1.36
CA THR A 66 13.27 5.17 2.45
C THR A 66 12.02 4.43 1.96
N SER A 67 11.39 3.70 2.87
CA SER A 67 10.13 3.00 2.63
C SER A 67 8.96 3.74 3.27
N PHE A 68 7.74 3.34 2.90
CA PHE A 68 6.53 3.83 3.52
C PHE A 68 5.88 2.73 4.36
N ALA A 69 5.65 3.03 5.63
CA ALA A 69 4.72 2.30 6.48
C ALA A 69 3.31 2.82 6.19
N SER A 70 2.34 1.94 6.01
CA SER A 70 0.96 2.29 5.71
C SER A 70 0.00 1.75 6.77
N CYS A 71 -1.03 2.54 7.05
CA CYS A 71 -2.14 2.19 7.93
C CYS A 71 -3.45 2.50 7.20
N ASP A 72 -4.30 1.50 7.03
CA ASP A 72 -5.63 1.67 6.47
C ASP A 72 -6.66 1.56 7.59
N MET A 73 -7.52 2.58 7.70
CA MET A 73 -8.55 2.64 8.72
C MET A 73 -9.93 2.75 8.09
N GLY A 74 -10.87 1.94 8.58
CA GLY A 74 -12.28 2.03 8.21
C GLY A 74 -13.01 3.03 9.10
N ILE A 75 -13.74 3.94 8.48
CA ILE A 75 -14.60 4.94 9.13
C ILE A 75 -16.05 4.60 8.79
N GLU A 76 -16.95 4.74 9.73
CA GLU A 76 -18.38 4.52 9.49
C GLU A 76 -18.93 5.55 8.48
N TYR A 77 -19.85 5.14 7.59
CA TYR A 77 -20.45 6.03 6.58
C TYR A 77 -21.18 7.24 7.15
N GLY A 78 -21.65 7.15 8.39
CA GLY A 78 -22.32 8.26 9.09
C GLY A 78 -21.38 9.31 9.65
N GLU A 79 -20.05 9.08 9.66
CA GLU A 79 -19.05 10.01 10.17
C GLU A 79 -18.68 11.04 9.09
N SER A 80 -18.45 12.30 9.49
CA SER A 80 -17.97 13.33 8.57
C SER A 80 -16.48 13.18 8.30
N LEU A 81 -16.11 13.04 7.04
CA LEU A 81 -14.70 12.97 6.62
C LEU A 81 -13.96 14.27 6.98
N GLU A 82 -14.60 15.42 6.83
CA GLU A 82 -13.99 16.72 7.14
C GLU A 82 -13.67 16.83 8.64
N ARG A 83 -14.55 16.27 9.50
CA ARG A 83 -14.28 16.20 10.94
C ARG A 83 -13.05 15.32 11.21
N VAL A 84 -12.96 14.16 10.58
CA VAL A 84 -11.83 13.23 10.74
C VAL A 84 -10.53 13.85 10.22
N GLU A 85 -10.56 14.50 9.07
CA GLU A 85 -9.41 15.20 8.47
C GLU A 85 -8.89 16.31 9.37
N ASN A 86 -9.77 17.11 9.97
CA ASN A 86 -9.41 18.14 10.95
C ASN A 86 -8.77 17.53 12.23
N ILE A 87 -9.21 16.34 12.65
CA ILE A 87 -8.60 15.62 13.78
C ILE A 87 -7.19 15.15 13.39
N PHE A 88 -7.00 14.60 12.19
CA PHE A 88 -5.69 14.19 11.70
C PHE A 88 -4.70 15.36 11.64
N GLU A 89 -5.13 16.52 11.16
CA GLU A 89 -4.30 17.72 11.11
C GLU A 89 -3.74 18.09 12.51
N LYS A 90 -4.56 17.95 13.54
CA LYS A 90 -4.15 18.25 14.93
C LYS A 90 -3.27 17.17 15.56
N GLU A 91 -3.53 15.89 15.24
CA GLU A 91 -2.88 14.77 15.93
C GLU A 91 -1.61 14.25 15.23
N PHE A 92 -1.44 14.45 13.95
CA PHE A 92 -0.27 13.97 13.23
C PHE A 92 1.07 14.50 13.76
N PRO A 93 1.21 15.78 14.14
CA PRO A 93 2.42 16.26 14.78
C PRO A 93 2.73 15.53 16.10
N ASN A 94 1.68 15.16 16.86
CA ASN A 94 1.82 14.41 18.10
C ASN A 94 2.27 12.97 17.86
N ILE A 95 1.78 12.31 16.80
CA ILE A 95 2.20 10.96 16.40
C ILE A 95 3.68 10.97 16.04
N LYS A 96 4.13 11.93 15.23
CA LYS A 96 5.54 12.07 14.84
C LYS A 96 6.46 12.17 16.07
N ASN A 97 6.04 12.91 17.07
CA ASN A 97 6.81 13.05 18.31
C ASN A 97 6.86 11.76 19.16
N ARG A 98 5.82 10.94 19.11
CA ARG A 98 5.76 9.67 19.85
C ARG A 98 6.45 8.51 19.15
N LEU A 99 6.53 8.55 17.83
CA LEU A 99 7.08 7.48 17.00
C LEU A 99 8.37 7.94 16.31
N PRO A 100 9.54 7.78 16.96
CA PRO A 100 10.82 8.27 16.43
C PRO A 100 11.26 7.54 15.14
N ALA A 101 10.67 6.39 14.80
CA ALA A 101 10.91 5.70 13.54
C ALA A 101 10.34 6.46 12.32
N ILE A 102 9.47 7.44 12.53
CA ILE A 102 8.94 8.30 11.45
C ILE A 102 10.01 9.31 11.05
N MET A 103 10.53 9.15 9.85
CA MET A 103 11.44 10.11 9.23
C MET A 103 10.66 11.32 8.69
N ASP A 104 9.54 11.05 7.98
CA ASP A 104 8.65 12.08 7.48
C ASP A 104 7.18 11.65 7.50
N GLY A 105 6.25 12.61 7.68
CA GLY A 105 4.84 12.36 7.90
C GLY A 105 4.46 12.33 9.38
N PRO A 106 3.33 11.68 9.74
CA PRO A 106 2.38 10.94 8.89
C PRO A 106 1.68 11.81 7.86
N PHE A 107 1.29 11.20 6.72
CA PHE A 107 0.56 11.86 5.64
C PHE A 107 -0.79 11.18 5.43
N TYR A 108 -1.84 11.96 5.33
CA TYR A 108 -3.15 11.49 4.90
C TYR A 108 -3.18 11.35 3.37
N LYS A 109 -3.50 10.17 2.88
CA LYS A 109 -3.57 9.87 1.43
C LYS A 109 -5.00 9.92 0.88
N GLY A 110 -5.98 10.18 1.74
CA GLY A 110 -7.38 10.24 1.34
C GLY A 110 -8.09 8.90 1.44
N VAL A 111 -9.29 8.86 0.88
CA VAL A 111 -10.12 7.67 0.79
C VAL A 111 -9.55 6.74 -0.28
N VAL A 112 -9.25 5.50 0.10
CA VAL A 112 -8.70 4.47 -0.81
C VAL A 112 -9.74 3.47 -1.28
N ALA A 113 -10.81 3.28 -0.51
CA ALA A 113 -11.90 2.39 -0.89
C ALA A 113 -13.20 2.77 -0.16
N LEU A 114 -14.31 2.52 -0.83
CA LEU A 114 -15.64 2.46 -0.24
C LEU A 114 -16.00 0.99 -0.12
N ALA A 115 -15.88 0.45 1.10
CA ALA A 115 -16.16 -0.95 1.40
C ALA A 115 -17.63 -1.14 1.84
N ASP A 116 -18.06 -2.38 2.04
CA ASP A 116 -19.46 -2.70 2.35
C ASP A 116 -20.00 -1.97 3.57
N ASN A 117 -19.16 -1.76 4.60
CA ASN A 117 -19.58 -1.13 5.85
C ASN A 117 -18.68 0.04 6.26
N SER A 118 -17.68 0.42 5.47
CA SER A 118 -16.69 1.43 5.83
C SER A 118 -16.21 2.27 4.66
N VAL A 119 -15.84 3.49 4.97
CA VAL A 119 -15.00 4.34 4.13
C VAL A 119 -13.56 4.13 4.57
N ASN A 120 -12.74 3.51 3.73
CA ASN A 120 -11.36 3.21 4.08
C ASN A 120 -10.45 4.38 3.70
N VAL A 121 -9.73 4.89 4.68
CA VAL A 121 -8.75 5.95 4.51
C VAL A 121 -7.34 5.42 4.76
N ARG A 122 -6.37 5.98 4.06
CA ARG A 122 -4.96 5.58 4.18
C ARG A 122 -4.10 6.69 4.74
N ILE A 123 -3.30 6.30 5.71
CA ILE A 123 -2.25 7.11 6.29
C ILE A 123 -0.91 6.43 5.99
N VAL A 124 0.10 7.20 5.62
CA VAL A 124 1.45 6.69 5.36
C VAL A 124 2.47 7.51 6.12
N ALA A 125 3.57 6.87 6.53
CA ALA A 125 4.71 7.55 7.11
C ALA A 125 5.99 7.00 6.50
N GLN A 126 6.96 7.87 6.24
CA GLN A 126 8.26 7.51 5.70
C GLN A 126 9.16 7.00 6.81
N CYS A 127 9.84 5.89 6.56
CA CYS A 127 10.73 5.24 7.52
C CYS A 127 11.86 4.49 6.82
N ARG A 128 12.76 3.89 7.60
CA ARG A 128 13.69 2.90 7.09
C ARG A 128 12.96 1.57 6.88
N GLU A 129 13.37 0.80 5.86
CA GLU A 129 12.73 -0.50 5.57
C GLU A 129 12.74 -1.45 6.77
N GLN A 130 13.83 -1.48 7.53
CA GLN A 130 13.95 -2.32 8.73
C GLN A 130 12.91 -1.98 9.82
N ASP A 131 12.44 -0.75 9.87
CA ASP A 131 11.48 -0.26 10.87
C ASP A 131 10.04 -0.34 10.36
N ARG A 132 9.83 -0.59 9.06
CA ARG A 132 8.54 -0.48 8.39
C ARG A 132 7.45 -1.32 9.04
N VAL A 133 7.70 -2.60 9.24
CA VAL A 133 6.69 -3.53 9.78
C VAL A 133 6.30 -3.15 11.21
N GLN A 134 7.26 -2.73 12.03
CA GLN A 134 6.95 -2.30 13.40
C GLN A 134 6.21 -0.96 13.37
N LEU A 135 6.63 -0.03 12.54
CA LEU A 135 5.95 1.27 12.41
C LEU A 135 4.51 1.13 11.90
N GLU A 136 4.21 0.18 11.00
CA GLU A 136 2.83 -0.11 10.59
C GLU A 136 1.95 -0.52 11.78
N ARG A 137 2.47 -1.36 12.67
CA ARG A 137 1.77 -1.76 13.90
C ARG A 137 1.57 -0.59 14.87
N ASP A 138 2.59 0.23 15.02
CA ASP A 138 2.56 1.39 15.90
C ASP A 138 1.60 2.46 15.37
N LEU A 139 1.58 2.69 14.05
CA LEU A 139 0.60 3.57 13.41
C LEU A 139 -0.83 3.07 13.61
N ASN A 140 -1.08 1.77 13.38
CA ASN A 140 -2.40 1.18 13.63
C ASN A 140 -2.85 1.40 15.08
N ARG A 141 -1.94 1.24 16.03
CA ARG A 141 -2.24 1.48 17.46
C ARG A 141 -2.53 2.94 17.73
N GLU A 142 -1.70 3.86 17.24
CA GLU A 142 -1.90 5.30 17.43
C GLU A 142 -3.22 5.78 16.80
N MET A 143 -3.54 5.31 15.61
CA MET A 143 -4.80 5.63 14.95
C MET A 143 -6.00 5.12 15.74
N LYS A 144 -5.93 3.89 16.27
CA LYS A 144 -6.99 3.37 17.16
C LYS A 144 -7.19 4.25 18.39
N LEU A 145 -6.11 4.69 19.04
CA LEU A 145 -6.18 5.57 20.20
C LEU A 145 -6.78 6.95 19.87
N ILE A 146 -6.49 7.49 18.69
CA ILE A 146 -7.09 8.74 18.20
C ILE A 146 -8.59 8.53 17.97
N PHE A 147 -8.98 7.45 17.33
CA PHE A 147 -10.39 7.14 17.09
C PHE A 147 -11.16 7.03 18.40
N ASP A 148 -10.60 6.33 19.40
CA ASP A 148 -11.21 6.23 20.73
C ASP A 148 -11.28 7.59 21.45
N LYS A 149 -10.25 8.41 21.35
CA LYS A 149 -10.18 9.74 21.98
C LYS A 149 -11.23 10.71 21.45
N TYR A 150 -11.56 10.59 20.16
CA TYR A 150 -12.48 11.50 19.47
C TYR A 150 -13.83 10.88 19.15
N ASP A 151 -14.14 9.71 19.71
CA ASP A 151 -15.39 8.98 19.48
C ASP A 151 -15.67 8.75 17.97
N ILE A 152 -14.63 8.40 17.21
CA ILE A 152 -14.77 8.01 15.80
C ILE A 152 -15.06 6.51 15.75
N ASN A 153 -16.21 6.15 15.20
CA ASN A 153 -16.62 4.75 15.11
C ASN A 153 -15.87 3.98 14.03
N ILE A 154 -15.32 2.84 14.42
CA ILE A 154 -14.87 1.79 13.49
C ILE A 154 -16.08 0.88 13.24
N PRO A 155 -16.56 0.77 12.02
CA PRO A 155 -17.80 0.06 11.75
C PRO A 155 -17.66 -1.44 12.01
N PHE A 156 -18.69 -2.00 12.64
CA PHE A 156 -18.90 -3.45 12.69
C PHE A 156 -19.68 -3.90 11.45
N PRO A 157 -19.64 -5.20 11.08
CA PRO A 157 -20.53 -5.73 10.08
C PRO A 157 -21.99 -5.44 10.46
N GLN A 158 -22.68 -4.64 9.63
CA GLN A 158 -24.06 -4.29 9.85
C GLN A 158 -24.94 -5.11 8.92
N VAL A 159 -25.96 -5.77 9.47
CA VAL A 159 -27.01 -6.41 8.69
C VAL A 159 -28.26 -5.54 8.82
N VAL A 160 -28.62 -4.87 7.74
CA VAL A 160 -29.86 -4.11 7.67
C VAL A 160 -30.96 -5.05 7.20
N ILE A 161 -31.88 -5.43 8.08
CA ILE A 161 -33.07 -6.19 7.73
C ILE A 161 -34.11 -5.19 7.25
N ASN A 162 -34.20 -4.98 5.95
CA ASN A 162 -35.23 -4.16 5.36
C ASN A 162 -36.50 -4.98 5.14
N GLN A 163 -37.67 -4.43 5.45
CA GLN A 163 -38.93 -4.91 4.86
C GLN A 163 -38.87 -4.66 3.36
N PRO A 164 -39.54 -5.48 2.53
CA PRO A 164 -39.54 -5.31 1.08
C PRO A 164 -39.93 -3.86 0.75
N ILE A 165 -39.00 -3.08 0.26
CA ILE A 165 -39.25 -1.73 -0.24
C ILE A 165 -39.49 -1.85 -1.74
N GLU A 166 -40.57 -1.28 -2.25
CA GLU A 166 -40.72 -1.13 -3.69
C GLU A 166 -39.64 -0.16 -4.21
N PHE A 167 -38.68 -0.70 -4.94
CA PHE A 167 -37.66 0.13 -5.59
C PHE A 167 -38.30 0.97 -6.68
N LYS A 168 -37.95 2.26 -6.71
CA LYS A 168 -38.33 3.15 -7.82
C LYS A 168 -37.76 2.57 -9.11
N LYS A 169 -38.64 2.14 -9.99
CA LYS A 169 -38.25 1.69 -11.34
C LYS A 169 -38.02 2.92 -12.21
N ALA A 170 -36.96 2.88 -13.00
CA ALA A 170 -36.72 3.92 -13.97
C ALA A 170 -37.90 3.99 -14.97
N THR A 171 -38.31 5.22 -15.31
CA THR A 171 -39.30 5.47 -16.34
C THR A 171 -38.74 5.08 -17.72
N GLU A 172 -39.60 4.81 -18.70
CA GLU A 172 -39.18 4.47 -20.05
C GLU A 172 -38.32 5.57 -20.71
N TRP A 173 -38.55 6.80 -20.34
CA TRP A 173 -37.73 7.95 -20.81
C TRP A 173 -36.32 7.90 -20.18
N GLU A 174 -36.19 7.63 -18.88
CA GLU A 174 -34.91 7.50 -18.20
C GLU A 174 -34.08 6.34 -18.72
N LYS A 175 -34.73 5.21 -19.02
CA LYS A 175 -34.08 4.03 -19.62
C LYS A 175 -33.47 4.39 -20.99
N ARG A 176 -34.27 4.98 -21.88
CA ARG A 176 -33.79 5.39 -23.22
C ARG A 176 -32.65 6.40 -23.15
N ARG A 177 -32.72 7.33 -22.20
CA ARG A 177 -31.66 8.32 -22.02
C ARG A 177 -30.38 7.69 -21.49
N ALA A 178 -30.49 6.72 -20.55
CA ALA A 178 -29.36 5.97 -20.01
C ALA A 178 -28.71 5.09 -21.09
N GLU A 179 -29.50 4.41 -21.92
CA GLU A 179 -28.99 3.63 -23.06
C GLU A 179 -28.19 4.51 -24.02
N LYS A 180 -28.77 5.64 -24.45
CA LYS A 180 -28.09 6.59 -25.34
C LYS A 180 -26.78 7.10 -24.75
N PHE A 181 -26.77 7.50 -23.47
CA PHE A 181 -25.58 7.93 -22.76
C PHE A 181 -24.51 6.82 -22.72
N THR A 182 -24.93 5.58 -22.38
CA THR A 182 -24.01 4.45 -22.30
C THR A 182 -23.38 4.12 -23.65
N ASP A 183 -24.14 4.21 -24.73
CA ASP A 183 -23.62 3.96 -26.07
C ASP A 183 -22.67 5.06 -26.55
N GLU A 184 -22.98 6.32 -26.27
CA GLU A 184 -22.07 7.45 -26.52
C GLU A 184 -20.74 7.28 -25.74
N GLN A 185 -20.78 6.84 -24.49
CA GLN A 185 -19.58 6.60 -23.69
C GLN A 185 -18.75 5.41 -24.22
N LYS A 186 -19.40 4.33 -24.69
CA LYS A 186 -18.72 3.20 -25.31
C LYS A 186 -17.99 3.58 -26.60
N ILE A 187 -18.58 4.49 -27.39
CA ILE A 187 -17.95 5.00 -28.62
C ILE A 187 -16.74 5.86 -28.23
N ALA A 188 -16.93 6.85 -27.34
CA ALA A 188 -15.86 7.73 -26.90
C ALA A 188 -14.67 6.97 -26.28
N SER A 189 -14.95 5.91 -25.49
CA SER A 189 -13.89 5.11 -24.88
C SER A 189 -13.08 4.26 -25.88
N LYS A 190 -13.67 3.88 -27.05
CA LYS A 190 -12.94 3.17 -28.11
C LYS A 190 -12.02 4.10 -28.89
N ASP A 191 -12.38 5.36 -29.05
CA ASP A 191 -11.55 6.33 -29.75
C ASP A 191 -10.27 6.67 -28.97
N ILE A 192 -10.35 6.71 -27.63
CA ILE A 192 -9.17 6.90 -26.76
C ILE A 192 -8.17 5.74 -26.90
N GLY A 193 -8.64 4.49 -27.03
CA GLY A 193 -7.78 3.31 -27.20
C GLY A 193 -7.09 3.23 -28.57
N ASN A 194 -7.61 3.88 -29.60
CA ASN A 194 -7.06 3.85 -30.96
C ASN A 194 -6.03 4.98 -31.23
N GLU A 195 -5.97 6.01 -30.40
CA GLU A 195 -4.93 7.05 -30.52
C GLU A 195 -3.57 6.57 -30.02
N ASP A 196 -3.52 5.75 -28.98
CA ASP A 196 -2.28 5.17 -28.44
C ASP A 196 -1.61 4.16 -29.39
N GLU A 197 -2.36 3.55 -30.33
CA GLU A 197 -1.79 2.63 -31.34
C GLU A 197 -1.25 3.36 -32.59
N ARG A 198 -1.58 4.62 -32.80
CA ARG A 198 -1.12 5.42 -33.95
C ARG A 198 0.16 6.21 -33.69
N GLU A 199 0.57 6.31 -32.42
CA GLU A 199 1.82 6.99 -32.01
C GLU A 199 2.99 6.00 -31.71
N ARG A 200 2.81 4.72 -31.98
CA ARG A 200 3.87 3.68 -31.94
C ARG A 200 4.17 3.22 -33.36
#